data_6891a3bd60e13eb83ab7a1aa9a192a48
#
_entry.id   6891a3bd60e13eb83ab7a1aa9a192a48
#
_cell.length_a   1.000
_cell.length_b   1.000
_cell.length_c   1.000
_cell.angle_alpha   90.00
_cell.angle_beta   90.00
_cell.angle_gamma   90.00
#
_symmetry.space_group_name_H-M   'P 1'
#
loop_
_entity.id
_entity.type
_entity.pdbx_description
1 polymer ?
#
loop_
_entity_poly.entity_id
_entity_poly.type
_entity_poly.pdbx_seq_one_letter_code
_entity_poly.pdbx_strand_id
1 'polypeptide(L)'
;DIDVCLTHPKYVKAIKGKKTDKKDSKWIADLYKFDLVRCSFIPPKDFRQLREIARYRFKLVCMKSSEKNRIQNCMTVSNVGIASVLSDPFGKTATEIMSYLLEHTADSIDEKAVRKLIKKGAKAKSDEIIEAIKGYNIETDQAKKLELACGHLEYLDDMITQTEVELYVRIKPYYEFVEFVSTMPGMTELSSTIVLAETGVDMDIFDDAKHLCSWCGLSPANNESAGKKKSVRIAKAGAYL
;
A
#
# COMPACT_ATOMS: atom_id res chain seq x y z
N ASP A 1 37.02 6.42 7.76
CA ASP A 1 35.64 6.31 8.19
C ASP A 1 35.10 7.72 8.40
N ILE A 2 33.90 7.98 7.90
CA ILE A 2 33.18 9.26 8.08
C ILE A 2 32.06 9.01 9.08
N ASP A 3 32.01 9.82 10.14
CA ASP A 3 30.91 9.79 11.10
C ASP A 3 29.68 10.47 10.47
N VAL A 4 28.54 9.76 10.45
CA VAL A 4 27.31 10.21 9.80
C VAL A 4 26.19 10.26 10.82
N CYS A 5 25.67 11.46 11.09
CA CYS A 5 24.49 11.66 11.92
C CYS A 5 23.28 12.03 11.04
N LEU A 6 22.28 11.18 11.03
CA LEU A 6 20.97 11.47 10.44
C LEU A 6 20.11 12.22 11.46
N THR A 7 19.49 13.32 11.08
CA THR A 7 18.59 14.05 11.97
C THR A 7 17.33 14.53 11.27
N HIS A 8 16.25 14.67 12.04
CA HIS A 8 15.01 15.18 11.50
C HIS A 8 15.09 16.71 11.31
N PRO A 9 14.70 17.28 10.15
CA PRO A 9 14.79 18.71 9.85
C PRO A 9 14.18 19.65 10.90
N LYS A 10 13.20 19.16 11.67
CA LYS A 10 12.56 19.90 12.76
C LYS A 10 13.56 20.32 13.85
N TYR A 11 14.56 19.49 14.12
CA TYR A 11 15.55 19.71 15.20
C TYR A 11 16.70 20.60 14.78
N VAL A 12 16.97 20.72 13.48
CA VAL A 12 18.06 21.56 12.93
C VAL A 12 17.56 22.84 12.25
N LYS A 13 16.24 23.12 12.36
CA LYS A 13 15.63 24.27 11.72
C LYS A 13 16.16 25.58 12.33
N ALA A 14 16.79 26.42 11.51
CA ALA A 14 17.30 27.71 11.91
C ALA A 14 16.18 28.66 12.38
N ILE A 15 16.47 29.48 13.39
CA ILE A 15 15.60 30.54 13.87
C ILE A 15 15.44 31.63 12.79
N LYS A 16 14.28 32.26 12.71
CA LYS A 16 13.85 33.20 11.65
C LYS A 16 14.96 34.13 11.11
N GLY A 17 15.13 34.15 9.79
CA GLY A 17 16.05 35.02 9.06
C GLY A 17 16.01 34.77 7.56
N LYS A 18 16.72 35.58 6.76
CA LYS A 18 16.90 35.32 5.32
C LYS A 18 17.68 34.00 5.16
N LYS A 19 16.99 32.97 4.69
CA LYS A 19 17.57 31.65 4.40
C LYS A 19 18.41 31.71 3.13
N THR A 20 19.61 31.15 3.22
CA THR A 20 20.42 30.74 2.07
C THR A 20 21.08 29.42 2.40
N ASP A 21 21.33 28.58 1.41
CA ASP A 21 21.94 27.26 1.62
C ASP A 21 23.29 27.33 2.36
N LYS A 22 24.09 28.36 2.10
CA LYS A 22 25.35 28.62 2.82
C LYS A 22 25.15 28.88 4.32
N LYS A 23 24.09 29.61 4.69
CA LYS A 23 23.78 29.90 6.11
C LYS A 23 23.22 28.65 6.79
N ASP A 24 22.38 27.89 6.10
CA ASP A 24 21.78 26.67 6.63
C ASP A 24 22.89 25.60 6.82
N SER A 25 23.81 25.44 5.85
CA SER A 25 24.94 24.51 5.97
C SER A 25 25.87 24.86 7.13
N LYS A 26 26.22 26.16 7.29
CA LYS A 26 27.03 26.61 8.41
C LYS A 26 26.31 26.37 9.75
N TRP A 27 25.03 26.68 9.84
CA TRP A 27 24.23 26.45 11.04
C TRP A 27 24.19 24.98 11.43
N ILE A 28 23.96 24.07 10.47
CA ILE A 28 23.98 22.62 10.72
C ILE A 28 25.37 22.16 11.19
N ALA A 29 26.44 22.68 10.57
CA ALA A 29 27.81 22.36 10.97
C ALA A 29 28.13 22.86 12.40
N ASP A 30 27.68 24.07 12.76
CA ASP A 30 27.85 24.62 14.11
C ASP A 30 27.06 23.79 15.13
N LEU A 31 25.79 23.41 14.85
CA LEU A 31 25.01 22.53 15.71
C LEU A 31 25.70 21.17 15.92
N TYR A 32 26.21 20.57 14.86
CA TYR A 32 26.93 19.28 14.94
C TYR A 32 28.21 19.40 15.77
N LYS A 33 28.99 20.45 15.53
CA LYS A 33 30.24 20.73 16.28
C LYS A 33 30.03 20.87 17.77
N PHE A 34 28.89 21.40 18.20
CA PHE A 34 28.55 21.60 19.62
C PHE A 34 27.69 20.47 20.20
N ASP A 35 27.56 19.33 19.50
CA ASP A 35 26.78 18.16 19.92
C ASP A 35 25.30 18.50 20.23
N LEU A 36 24.74 19.47 19.52
CA LEU A 36 23.35 19.90 19.66
C LEU A 36 22.41 19.21 18.67
N VAL A 37 22.93 18.30 17.85
CA VAL A 37 22.14 17.55 16.88
C VAL A 37 21.68 16.23 17.51
N ARG A 38 20.37 16.08 17.66
CA ARG A 38 19.80 14.79 18.04
C ARG A 38 19.83 13.85 16.82
N CYS A 39 20.70 12.85 16.87
CA CYS A 39 20.78 11.84 15.83
C CYS A 39 19.56 10.91 15.85
N SER A 40 19.08 10.58 14.67
CA SER A 40 18.02 9.58 14.46
C SER A 40 18.66 8.20 14.28
N PHE A 41 18.00 7.18 14.73
CA PHE A 41 18.43 5.80 14.53
C PHE A 41 18.49 5.45 13.03
N ILE A 42 19.62 4.87 12.62
CA ILE A 42 19.80 4.31 11.27
C ILE A 42 19.82 2.78 11.42
N PRO A 43 18.83 2.06 10.88
CA PRO A 43 18.79 0.61 10.96
C PRO A 43 20.02 -0.04 10.31
N PRO A 44 20.41 -1.26 10.72
CA PRO A 44 21.43 -2.07 10.06
C PRO A 44 21.16 -2.22 8.55
N LYS A 45 22.21 -2.52 7.78
CA LYS A 45 22.15 -2.54 6.31
C LYS A 45 21.13 -3.54 5.76
N ASP A 46 21.03 -4.71 6.34
CA ASP A 46 20.11 -5.77 5.97
C ASP A 46 18.64 -5.35 6.17
N PHE A 47 18.30 -4.72 7.29
CA PHE A 47 16.96 -4.16 7.51
C PHE A 47 16.65 -2.99 6.57
N ARG A 48 17.64 -2.17 6.21
CA ARG A 48 17.43 -1.12 5.19
C ARG A 48 17.10 -1.72 3.82
N GLN A 49 17.81 -2.80 3.44
CA GLN A 49 17.55 -3.51 2.18
C GLN A 49 16.18 -4.21 2.19
N LEU A 50 15.81 -4.84 3.32
CA LEU A 50 14.49 -5.45 3.50
C LEU A 50 13.37 -4.40 3.40
N ARG A 51 13.56 -3.26 4.04
CA ARG A 51 12.64 -2.11 4.00
C ARG A 51 12.41 -1.58 2.58
N GLU A 52 13.45 -1.46 1.76
CA GLU A 52 13.31 -1.04 0.37
C GLU A 52 12.38 -1.97 -0.42
N ILE A 53 12.51 -3.28 -0.24
CA ILE A 53 11.68 -4.27 -0.92
C ILE A 53 10.23 -4.23 -0.39
N ALA A 54 10.04 -4.13 0.93
CA ALA A 54 8.72 -4.01 1.54
C ALA A 54 7.98 -2.76 1.04
N ARG A 55 8.67 -1.64 0.96
CA ARG A 55 8.12 -0.38 0.43
C ARG A 55 7.84 -0.43 -1.07
N TYR A 56 8.66 -1.14 -1.83
CA TYR A 56 8.41 -1.38 -3.25
C TYR A 56 7.14 -2.23 -3.44
N ARG A 57 7.00 -3.32 -2.66
CA ARG A 57 5.76 -4.11 -2.64
C ARG A 57 4.53 -3.24 -2.37
N PHE A 58 4.60 -2.36 -1.37
CA PHE A 58 3.50 -1.42 -1.07
C PHE A 58 3.14 -0.56 -2.29
N LYS A 59 4.12 -0.05 -3.03
CA LYS A 59 3.87 0.71 -4.26
C LYS A 59 3.19 -0.12 -5.34
N LEU A 60 3.60 -1.37 -5.52
CA LEU A 60 2.95 -2.30 -6.45
C LEU A 60 1.48 -2.55 -6.07
N VAL A 61 1.18 -2.74 -4.79
CA VAL A 61 -0.20 -2.89 -4.29
C VAL A 61 -1.03 -1.63 -4.55
N CYS A 62 -0.45 -0.44 -4.37
CA CYS A 62 -1.12 0.82 -4.72
C CYS A 62 -1.41 0.93 -6.22
N MET A 63 -0.45 0.52 -7.09
CA MET A 63 -0.64 0.47 -8.54
C MET A 63 -1.75 -0.51 -8.92
N LYS A 64 -1.75 -1.71 -8.31
CA LYS A 64 -2.81 -2.71 -8.49
C LYS A 64 -4.19 -2.16 -8.14
N SER A 65 -4.31 -1.46 -7.02
CA SER A 65 -5.57 -0.80 -6.61
C SER A 65 -6.02 0.26 -7.62
N SER A 66 -5.07 1.02 -8.17
CA SER A 66 -5.35 2.02 -9.20
C SER A 66 -5.83 1.37 -10.50
N GLU A 67 -5.26 0.20 -10.88
CA GLU A 67 -5.68 -0.55 -12.06
C GLU A 67 -7.09 -1.14 -11.88
N LYS A 68 -7.37 -1.70 -10.72
CA LYS A 68 -8.73 -2.15 -10.38
C LYS A 68 -9.77 -1.04 -10.54
N ASN A 69 -9.47 0.16 -10.07
CA ASN A 69 -10.35 1.33 -10.23
C ASN A 69 -10.54 1.71 -11.71
N ARG A 70 -9.50 1.60 -12.55
CA ARG A 70 -9.61 1.86 -13.99
C ARG A 70 -10.52 0.85 -14.69
N ILE A 71 -10.35 -0.45 -14.38
CA ILE A 71 -11.21 -1.53 -14.89
C ILE A 71 -12.65 -1.27 -14.46
N GLN A 72 -12.89 -0.98 -13.19
CA GLN A 72 -14.23 -0.71 -12.68
C GLN A 72 -14.89 0.51 -13.35
N ASN A 73 -14.12 1.58 -13.60
CA ASN A 73 -14.59 2.74 -14.36
C ASN A 73 -14.96 2.37 -15.81
N CYS A 74 -14.16 1.54 -16.49
CA CYS A 74 -14.51 1.06 -17.83
C CYS A 74 -15.81 0.26 -17.82
N MET A 75 -15.99 -0.64 -16.86
CA MET A 75 -17.22 -1.41 -16.69
C MET A 75 -18.44 -0.49 -16.48
N THR A 76 -18.30 0.51 -15.63
CA THR A 76 -19.37 1.50 -15.36
C THR A 76 -19.74 2.28 -16.61
N VAL A 77 -18.74 2.78 -17.37
CA VAL A 77 -18.98 3.51 -18.63
C VAL A 77 -19.63 2.63 -19.68
N SER A 78 -19.32 1.33 -19.65
CA SER A 78 -19.89 0.32 -20.56
C SER A 78 -21.25 -0.25 -20.08
N ASN A 79 -21.86 0.34 -19.07
CA ASN A 79 -23.12 -0.13 -18.45
C ASN A 79 -23.06 -1.59 -17.93
N VAL A 80 -21.90 -2.00 -17.39
CA VAL A 80 -21.71 -3.32 -16.77
C VAL A 80 -21.77 -3.17 -15.25
N GLY A 81 -22.93 -3.46 -14.67
CA GLY A 81 -23.23 -3.22 -13.25
C GLY A 81 -22.79 -4.33 -12.29
N ILE A 82 -21.91 -5.25 -12.66
CA ILE A 82 -21.53 -6.44 -11.86
C ILE A 82 -21.01 -6.05 -10.47
N ALA A 83 -20.30 -4.92 -10.36
CA ALA A 83 -19.72 -4.45 -9.11
C ALA A 83 -20.77 -4.09 -8.03
N SER A 84 -22.03 -3.81 -8.41
CA SER A 84 -23.11 -3.56 -7.46
C SER A 84 -23.74 -4.84 -6.89
N VAL A 85 -23.52 -5.98 -7.55
CA VAL A 85 -24.11 -7.27 -7.22
C VAL A 85 -23.12 -8.18 -6.51
N LEU A 86 -21.89 -8.26 -7.02
CA LEU A 86 -20.84 -9.12 -6.50
C LEU A 86 -20.03 -8.41 -5.42
N SER A 87 -19.76 -9.08 -4.31
CA SER A 87 -18.90 -8.59 -3.24
C SER A 87 -17.45 -8.43 -3.67
N ASP A 88 -16.99 -9.24 -4.63
CA ASP A 88 -15.68 -9.11 -5.27
C ASP A 88 -15.85 -8.98 -6.80
N PRO A 89 -15.77 -7.77 -7.35
CA PRO A 89 -15.89 -7.51 -8.78
C PRO A 89 -14.65 -7.96 -9.59
N PHE A 90 -13.62 -8.48 -8.94
CA PHE A 90 -12.41 -9.04 -9.54
C PHE A 90 -12.25 -10.54 -9.22
N GLY A 91 -13.26 -11.14 -8.59
CA GLY A 91 -13.29 -12.57 -8.31
C GLY A 91 -13.58 -13.38 -9.58
N LYS A 92 -13.37 -14.69 -9.48
CA LYS A 92 -13.43 -15.63 -10.62
C LYS A 92 -14.71 -15.52 -11.45
N THR A 93 -15.89 -15.35 -10.81
CA THR A 93 -17.16 -15.16 -11.52
C THR A 93 -17.16 -13.87 -12.34
N ALA A 94 -16.73 -12.74 -11.75
CA ALA A 94 -16.71 -11.46 -12.44
C ALA A 94 -15.74 -11.46 -13.62
N THR A 95 -14.55 -12.04 -13.42
CA THR A 95 -13.51 -12.11 -14.47
C THR A 95 -13.98 -12.95 -15.66
N GLU A 96 -14.58 -14.13 -15.41
CA GLU A 96 -15.10 -15.00 -16.48
C GLU A 96 -16.26 -14.34 -17.24
N ILE A 97 -17.17 -13.63 -16.53
CA ILE A 97 -18.26 -12.88 -17.18
C ILE A 97 -17.69 -11.72 -18.01
N MET A 98 -16.73 -10.97 -17.46
CA MET A 98 -16.10 -9.84 -18.19
C MET A 98 -15.42 -10.31 -19.46
N SER A 99 -14.69 -11.43 -19.44
CA SER A 99 -14.10 -12.03 -20.64
C SER A 99 -15.18 -12.41 -21.68
N TYR A 100 -16.28 -12.99 -21.22
CA TYR A 100 -17.42 -13.32 -22.08
C TYR A 100 -18.02 -12.07 -22.72
N LEU A 101 -18.23 -10.98 -21.96
CA LEU A 101 -18.80 -9.72 -22.48
C LEU A 101 -17.89 -9.03 -23.50
N LEU A 102 -16.56 -9.21 -23.41
CA LEU A 102 -15.60 -8.67 -24.40
C LEU A 102 -15.67 -9.40 -25.75
N GLU A 103 -16.12 -10.65 -25.75
CA GLU A 103 -16.24 -11.47 -26.97
C GLU A 103 -17.62 -11.40 -27.64
N HIS A 104 -18.62 -10.80 -26.96
CA HIS A 104 -20.01 -10.79 -27.40
C HIS A 104 -20.58 -9.36 -27.43
N THR A 105 -21.65 -9.14 -28.20
CA THR A 105 -22.44 -7.90 -28.13
C THR A 105 -23.70 -8.11 -27.29
N ALA A 106 -24.31 -7.02 -26.82
CA ALA A 106 -25.51 -7.09 -25.97
C ALA A 106 -26.66 -7.91 -26.59
N ASP A 107 -26.80 -7.83 -27.92
CA ASP A 107 -27.85 -8.58 -28.66
C ASP A 107 -27.52 -10.07 -28.83
N SER A 108 -26.27 -10.47 -28.62
CA SER A 108 -25.78 -11.85 -28.80
C SER A 108 -25.57 -12.61 -27.49
N ILE A 109 -25.97 -12.04 -26.34
CA ILE A 109 -25.82 -12.70 -25.05
C ILE A 109 -26.68 -13.95 -24.96
N ASP A 110 -26.06 -15.08 -24.66
CA ASP A 110 -26.75 -16.27 -24.17
C ASP A 110 -26.75 -16.30 -22.62
N GLU A 111 -27.90 -15.99 -22.02
CA GLU A 111 -28.08 -16.04 -20.57
C GLU A 111 -27.70 -17.39 -19.98
N LYS A 112 -27.95 -18.52 -20.70
CA LYS A 112 -27.58 -19.84 -20.23
C LYS A 112 -26.06 -20.02 -20.16
N ALA A 113 -25.34 -19.44 -21.13
CA ALA A 113 -23.86 -19.44 -21.10
C ALA A 113 -23.34 -18.63 -19.93
N VAL A 114 -23.86 -17.41 -19.71
CA VAL A 114 -23.46 -16.56 -18.56
C VAL A 114 -23.74 -17.26 -17.23
N ARG A 115 -24.91 -17.90 -17.06
CA ARG A 115 -25.26 -18.65 -15.84
C ARG A 115 -24.29 -19.78 -15.53
N LYS A 116 -23.68 -20.42 -16.55
CA LYS A 116 -22.65 -21.45 -16.35
C LYS A 116 -21.33 -20.89 -15.79
N LEU A 117 -21.01 -19.62 -16.08
CA LEU A 117 -19.80 -18.96 -15.57
C LEU A 117 -19.93 -18.60 -14.09
N ILE A 118 -21.16 -18.50 -13.56
CA ILE A 118 -21.42 -18.13 -12.17
C ILE A 118 -21.03 -19.27 -11.22
N LYS A 119 -20.05 -19.05 -10.36
CA LYS A 119 -19.58 -20.04 -9.38
C LYS A 119 -20.57 -20.18 -8.20
N LYS A 120 -20.44 -21.30 -7.47
CA LYS A 120 -21.39 -21.67 -6.38
C LYS A 120 -21.70 -20.54 -5.41
N GLY A 121 -20.70 -19.75 -4.99
CA GLY A 121 -20.90 -18.66 -4.02
C GLY A 121 -21.75 -17.48 -4.53
N ALA A 122 -21.89 -17.31 -5.85
CA ALA A 122 -22.69 -16.24 -6.46
C ALA A 122 -23.99 -16.74 -7.11
N LYS A 123 -24.28 -18.05 -7.09
CA LYS A 123 -25.46 -18.65 -7.75
C LYS A 123 -26.78 -18.08 -7.27
N ALA A 124 -26.90 -17.74 -5.99
CA ALA A 124 -28.11 -17.14 -5.44
C ALA A 124 -28.44 -15.77 -6.06
N LYS A 125 -27.45 -15.08 -6.62
CA LYS A 125 -27.57 -13.76 -7.26
C LYS A 125 -27.58 -13.85 -8.79
N SER A 126 -27.83 -15.03 -9.37
CA SER A 126 -27.73 -15.22 -10.83
C SER A 126 -28.65 -14.29 -11.61
N ASP A 127 -29.86 -14.04 -11.14
CA ASP A 127 -30.81 -13.17 -11.83
C ASP A 127 -30.41 -11.69 -11.71
N GLU A 128 -29.89 -11.27 -10.56
CA GLU A 128 -29.33 -9.93 -10.35
C GLU A 128 -28.10 -9.69 -11.24
N ILE A 129 -27.26 -10.71 -11.43
CA ILE A 129 -26.08 -10.63 -12.30
C ILE A 129 -26.51 -10.47 -13.76
N ILE A 130 -27.50 -11.24 -14.22
CA ILE A 130 -28.03 -11.12 -15.58
C ILE A 130 -28.62 -9.72 -15.82
N GLU A 131 -29.41 -9.21 -14.87
CA GLU A 131 -29.96 -7.86 -14.96
C GLU A 131 -28.86 -6.78 -14.96
N ALA A 132 -27.78 -6.97 -14.19
CA ALA A 132 -26.66 -6.05 -14.09
C ALA A 132 -25.80 -5.94 -15.37
N ILE A 133 -25.94 -6.90 -16.29
CA ILE A 133 -25.25 -6.87 -17.60
C ILE A 133 -26.20 -6.58 -18.77
N LYS A 134 -27.49 -6.41 -18.49
CA LYS A 134 -28.48 -6.17 -19.53
C LYS A 134 -28.30 -4.80 -20.17
N GLY A 135 -28.23 -4.79 -21.49
CA GLY A 135 -28.01 -3.55 -22.25
C GLY A 135 -26.62 -2.94 -22.10
N TYR A 136 -25.60 -3.75 -21.77
CA TYR A 136 -24.22 -3.28 -21.76
C TYR A 136 -23.78 -2.87 -23.19
N ASN A 137 -22.84 -1.94 -23.28
CA ASN A 137 -22.22 -1.54 -24.53
C ASN A 137 -20.74 -1.27 -24.29
N ILE A 138 -19.88 -2.20 -24.66
CA ILE A 138 -18.44 -2.04 -24.59
C ILE A 138 -17.93 -1.54 -25.93
N GLU A 139 -17.71 -0.24 -26.06
CA GLU A 139 -17.12 0.39 -27.23
C GLU A 139 -15.67 -0.10 -27.43
N THR A 140 -15.18 -0.02 -28.68
CA THR A 140 -13.86 -0.56 -29.06
C THR A 140 -12.69 0.03 -28.25
N ASP A 141 -12.76 1.31 -27.88
CA ASP A 141 -11.78 1.98 -27.01
C ASP A 141 -11.82 1.46 -25.60
N GLN A 142 -13.03 1.22 -25.03
CA GLN A 142 -13.19 0.64 -23.69
C GLN A 142 -12.75 -0.83 -23.67
N ALA A 143 -13.06 -1.61 -24.70
CA ALA A 143 -12.59 -2.99 -24.83
C ALA A 143 -11.05 -3.05 -24.83
N LYS A 144 -10.40 -2.20 -25.65
CA LYS A 144 -8.93 -2.15 -25.69
C LYS A 144 -8.32 -1.70 -24.36
N LYS A 145 -8.92 -0.73 -23.71
CA LYS A 145 -8.48 -0.25 -22.40
C LYS A 145 -8.62 -1.33 -21.32
N LEU A 146 -9.73 -2.09 -21.32
CA LEU A 146 -9.95 -3.22 -20.42
C LEU A 146 -8.90 -4.31 -20.63
N GLU A 147 -8.65 -4.71 -21.88
CA GLU A 147 -7.61 -5.70 -22.22
C GLU A 147 -6.24 -5.30 -21.65
N LEU A 148 -5.81 -4.05 -21.91
CA LEU A 148 -4.53 -3.56 -21.42
C LEU A 148 -4.49 -3.47 -19.90
N ALA A 149 -5.56 -3.01 -19.25
CA ALA A 149 -5.63 -2.88 -17.79
C ALA A 149 -5.66 -4.25 -17.11
N CYS A 150 -6.35 -5.23 -17.67
CA CYS A 150 -6.35 -6.61 -17.15
C CYS A 150 -4.96 -7.25 -17.27
N GLY A 151 -4.29 -7.14 -18.42
CA GLY A 151 -2.93 -7.64 -18.58
C GLY A 151 -1.93 -6.96 -17.63
N HIS A 152 -2.07 -5.66 -17.40
CA HIS A 152 -1.25 -4.95 -16.41
C HIS A 152 -1.57 -5.39 -14.97
N LEU A 153 -2.84 -5.68 -14.66
CA LEU A 153 -3.23 -6.19 -13.34
C LEU A 153 -2.59 -7.56 -13.05
N GLU A 154 -2.59 -8.48 -14.02
CA GLU A 154 -1.93 -9.78 -13.92
C GLU A 154 -0.42 -9.62 -13.72
N TYR A 155 0.22 -8.76 -14.52
CA TYR A 155 1.65 -8.47 -14.36
C TYR A 155 1.99 -7.90 -12.96
N LEU A 156 1.15 -7.01 -12.42
CA LEU A 156 1.35 -6.49 -11.08
C LEU A 156 1.20 -7.56 -10.01
N ASP A 157 0.30 -8.54 -10.18
CA ASP A 157 0.16 -9.68 -9.26
C ASP A 157 1.39 -10.56 -9.24
N ASP A 158 1.97 -10.83 -10.42
CA ASP A 158 3.23 -11.57 -10.53
C ASP A 158 4.38 -10.83 -9.85
N MET A 159 4.49 -9.52 -10.07
CA MET A 159 5.54 -8.69 -9.45
C MET A 159 5.39 -8.62 -7.91
N ILE A 160 4.15 -8.53 -7.40
CA ILE A 160 3.88 -8.58 -5.97
C ILE A 160 4.33 -9.93 -5.40
N THR A 161 3.97 -11.04 -6.04
CA THR A 161 4.34 -12.38 -5.62
C THR A 161 5.86 -12.56 -5.59
N GLN A 162 6.57 -12.13 -6.64
CA GLN A 162 8.04 -12.17 -6.68
C GLN A 162 8.67 -11.35 -5.55
N THR A 163 8.10 -10.17 -5.27
CA THR A 163 8.58 -9.30 -4.19
C THR A 163 8.35 -9.94 -2.81
N GLU A 164 7.24 -10.65 -2.61
CA GLU A 164 6.95 -11.39 -1.38
C GLU A 164 7.92 -12.55 -1.18
N VAL A 165 8.24 -13.31 -2.24
CA VAL A 165 9.26 -14.37 -2.18
C VAL A 165 10.61 -13.78 -1.74
N GLU A 166 11.02 -12.65 -2.31
CA GLU A 166 12.28 -12.00 -1.94
C GLU A 166 12.28 -11.50 -0.48
N LEU A 167 11.15 -11.00 0.01
CA LEU A 167 10.98 -10.64 1.42
C LEU A 167 11.19 -11.85 2.35
N TYR A 168 10.58 -12.99 2.03
CA TYR A 168 10.71 -14.21 2.82
C TYR A 168 12.14 -14.76 2.81
N VAL A 169 12.85 -14.70 1.66
CA VAL A 169 14.25 -15.10 1.59
C VAL A 169 15.13 -14.22 2.50
N ARG A 170 14.94 -12.91 2.48
CA ARG A 170 15.76 -11.97 3.25
C ARG A 170 15.44 -11.96 4.74
N ILE A 171 14.18 -12.18 5.14
CA ILE A 171 13.80 -12.22 6.56
C ILE A 171 14.18 -13.53 7.24
N LYS A 172 14.54 -14.56 6.49
CA LYS A 172 14.83 -15.90 7.01
C LYS A 172 15.79 -15.93 8.22
N PRO A 173 16.88 -15.15 8.26
CA PRO A 173 17.76 -15.11 9.45
C PRO A 173 17.08 -14.61 10.72
N TYR A 174 15.95 -13.94 10.60
CA TYR A 174 15.17 -13.32 11.68
C TYR A 174 13.78 -13.95 11.84
N TYR A 175 13.60 -15.18 11.36
CA TYR A 175 12.29 -15.81 11.26
C TYR A 175 11.65 -16.05 12.63
N GLU A 176 12.44 -16.31 13.69
CA GLU A 176 11.96 -16.42 15.07
C GLU A 176 11.19 -15.17 15.55
N PHE A 177 11.62 -13.98 15.12
CA PHE A 177 10.92 -12.73 15.42
C PHE A 177 9.64 -12.59 14.61
N VAL A 178 9.62 -13.12 13.36
CA VAL A 178 8.39 -13.17 12.55
C VAL A 178 7.34 -14.05 13.23
N GLU A 179 7.73 -15.25 13.69
CA GLU A 179 6.84 -16.15 14.43
C GLU A 179 6.31 -15.48 15.69
N PHE A 180 7.20 -14.84 16.46
CA PHE A 180 6.81 -14.12 17.67
C PHE A 180 5.79 -13.01 17.39
N VAL A 181 6.03 -12.14 16.41
CA VAL A 181 5.09 -11.06 16.04
C VAL A 181 3.78 -11.63 15.48
N SER A 182 3.83 -12.76 14.79
CA SER A 182 2.64 -13.43 14.23
C SER A 182 1.72 -14.03 15.29
N THR A 183 2.17 -14.16 16.55
CA THR A 183 1.28 -14.57 17.66
C THR A 183 0.24 -13.52 18.01
N MET A 184 0.43 -12.27 17.58
CA MET A 184 -0.55 -11.21 17.82
C MET A 184 -1.79 -11.41 16.95
N PRO A 185 -3.02 -11.27 17.51
CA PRO A 185 -4.25 -11.43 16.75
C PRO A 185 -4.30 -10.50 15.53
N GLY A 186 -4.58 -11.08 14.36
CA GLY A 186 -4.69 -10.34 13.09
C GLY A 186 -3.37 -10.13 12.33
N MET A 187 -2.24 -10.54 12.89
CA MET A 187 -0.94 -10.51 12.20
C MET A 187 -0.72 -11.79 11.39
N THR A 188 -0.33 -11.62 10.14
CA THR A 188 0.15 -12.70 9.25
C THR A 188 1.67 -12.67 9.18
N GLU A 189 2.30 -13.76 8.71
CA GLU A 189 3.77 -13.77 8.47
C GLU A 189 4.22 -12.60 7.60
N LEU A 190 3.48 -12.28 6.54
CA LEU A 190 3.79 -11.16 5.67
C LEU A 190 3.69 -9.82 6.40
N SER A 191 2.62 -9.62 7.18
CA SER A 191 2.44 -8.39 7.98
C SER A 191 3.55 -8.25 9.01
N SER A 192 3.90 -9.35 9.69
CA SER A 192 5.00 -9.41 10.67
C SER A 192 6.34 -9.07 10.01
N THR A 193 6.60 -9.64 8.82
CA THR A 193 7.81 -9.34 8.03
C THR A 193 7.89 -7.85 7.66
N ILE A 194 6.77 -7.24 7.25
CA ILE A 194 6.72 -5.81 6.91
C ILE A 194 6.96 -4.94 8.14
N VAL A 195 6.37 -5.29 9.28
CA VAL A 195 6.60 -4.57 10.55
C VAL A 195 8.08 -4.64 10.92
N LEU A 196 8.68 -5.84 10.94
CA LEU A 196 10.10 -6.01 11.24
C LEU A 196 11.02 -5.32 10.23
N ALA A 197 10.65 -5.26 8.95
CA ALA A 197 11.38 -4.50 7.96
C ALA A 197 11.45 -2.99 8.29
N GLU A 198 10.41 -2.44 8.90
CA GLU A 198 10.36 -1.04 9.30
C GLU A 198 10.98 -0.80 10.69
N THR A 199 10.74 -1.67 11.67
CA THR A 199 11.20 -1.47 13.06
C THR A 199 12.59 -2.04 13.32
N GLY A 200 13.00 -3.10 12.63
CA GLY A 200 14.10 -3.96 13.03
C GLY A 200 13.66 -4.95 14.12
N VAL A 201 14.62 -5.68 14.68
CA VAL A 201 14.41 -6.65 15.77
C VAL A 201 14.92 -6.14 17.11
N ASP A 202 15.77 -5.12 17.11
CA ASP A 202 16.28 -4.50 18.31
C ASP A 202 15.26 -3.48 18.85
N MET A 203 14.57 -3.84 19.93
CA MET A 203 13.57 -2.98 20.56
C MET A 203 14.16 -2.04 21.63
N ASP A 204 15.43 -2.21 22.02
CA ASP A 204 16.10 -1.34 23.00
C ASP A 204 16.33 0.08 22.45
N ILE A 205 16.18 0.25 21.13
CA ILE A 205 16.20 1.56 20.45
C ILE A 205 14.97 2.42 20.79
N PHE A 206 13.92 1.84 21.35
CA PHE A 206 12.71 2.53 21.78
C PHE A 206 12.60 2.50 23.29
N ASP A 207 12.57 3.66 23.94
CA ASP A 207 12.51 3.76 25.41
C ASP A 207 11.26 3.07 25.98
N ASP A 208 10.14 3.10 25.24
CA ASP A 208 8.88 2.43 25.60
C ASP A 208 7.98 2.22 24.38
N ALA A 209 6.86 1.51 24.58
CA ALA A 209 5.86 1.28 23.53
C ALA A 209 5.23 2.57 22.97
N LYS A 210 5.19 3.66 23.76
CA LYS A 210 4.64 4.96 23.29
C LYS A 210 5.58 5.62 22.32
N HIS A 211 6.90 5.49 22.52
CA HIS A 211 7.91 5.96 21.58
C HIS A 211 7.84 5.21 20.26
N LEU A 212 7.68 3.88 20.29
CA LEU A 212 7.44 3.08 19.09
C LEU A 212 6.17 3.52 18.36
N CYS A 213 5.03 3.65 19.06
CA CYS A 213 3.78 4.12 18.48
C CYS A 213 3.91 5.53 17.87
N SER A 214 4.63 6.42 18.53
CA SER A 214 4.90 7.77 18.01
C SER A 214 5.77 7.75 16.78
N TRP A 215 6.80 6.90 16.77
CA TRP A 215 7.68 6.70 15.62
C TRP A 215 6.93 6.10 14.43
N CYS A 216 6.05 5.14 14.67
CA CYS A 216 5.15 4.56 13.66
C CYS A 216 4.09 5.55 13.14
N GLY A 217 3.99 6.75 13.73
CA GLY A 217 2.98 7.74 13.34
C GLY A 217 1.55 7.37 13.78
N LEU A 218 1.40 6.44 14.72
CA LEU A 218 0.09 6.02 15.25
C LEU A 218 -0.43 6.96 16.36
N SER A 219 0.44 7.81 16.91
CA SER A 219 0.06 8.78 17.94
C SER A 219 -0.43 10.09 17.31
N PRO A 220 -1.54 10.67 17.78
CA PRO A 220 -1.98 11.98 17.33
C PRO A 220 -0.92 13.04 17.71
N ALA A 221 -0.65 13.94 16.78
CA ALA A 221 0.27 15.04 17.04
C ALA A 221 -0.33 16.02 18.06
N ASN A 222 0.44 16.39 19.07
CA ASN A 222 0.09 17.51 19.96
C ASN A 222 0.58 18.81 19.31
N ASN A 223 -0.33 19.55 18.68
CA ASN A 223 -0.04 20.82 18.04
C ASN A 223 -0.86 21.91 18.71
N GLU A 224 -0.54 22.16 19.99
CA GLU A 224 -1.16 23.18 20.81
C GLU A 224 -0.14 24.31 21.09
N SER A 225 -0.55 25.55 20.92
CA SER A 225 0.24 26.73 21.25
C SER A 225 -0.66 27.77 21.84
N ALA A 226 -0.33 28.26 23.03
CA ALA A 226 -1.09 29.27 23.79
C ALA A 226 -2.57 28.90 23.95
N GLY A 227 -2.88 27.64 24.32
CA GLY A 227 -4.24 27.14 24.53
C GLY A 227 -5.05 26.89 23.24
N LYS A 228 -4.47 27.12 22.05
CA LYS A 228 -5.16 26.89 20.76
C LYS A 228 -4.64 25.62 20.11
N LYS A 229 -5.51 24.60 20.00
CA LYS A 229 -5.25 23.38 19.23
C LYS A 229 -5.32 23.66 17.74
N LYS A 230 -4.21 23.49 17.00
CA LYS A 230 -4.14 23.74 15.56
C LYS A 230 -4.49 22.51 14.73
N SER A 231 -4.10 21.31 15.15
CA SER A 231 -4.42 20.04 14.48
C SER A 231 -3.99 18.86 15.36
N VAL A 232 -4.81 17.82 15.43
CA VAL A 232 -4.50 16.52 16.06
C VAL A 232 -4.28 15.43 15.03
N ARG A 233 -3.95 15.78 13.77
CA ARG A 233 -3.71 14.79 12.72
C ARG A 233 -2.49 13.94 13.03
N ILE A 234 -2.60 12.64 12.77
CA ILE A 234 -1.50 11.68 12.82
C ILE A 234 -0.38 12.14 11.88
N ALA A 235 0.87 11.98 12.29
CA ALA A 235 2.02 12.25 11.45
C ALA A 235 2.03 11.31 10.24
N LYS A 236 2.53 11.77 9.09
CA LYS A 236 2.64 10.93 7.88
C LYS A 236 3.77 9.89 7.96
N ALA A 237 4.38 9.68 9.12
CA ALA A 237 5.54 8.81 9.30
C ALA A 237 5.22 7.32 9.09
N GLY A 238 4.03 6.86 9.46
CA GLY A 238 3.63 5.45 9.43
C GLY A 238 2.99 4.95 8.14
N ALA A 239 3.26 5.55 6.99
CA ALA A 239 2.58 5.21 5.73
C ALA A 239 2.80 3.76 5.25
N TYR A 240 3.75 3.03 5.85
CA TYR A 240 4.13 1.65 5.47
C TYR A 240 3.87 0.64 6.59
N LEU A 241 3.39 1.07 7.75
CA LEU A 241 2.97 0.28 8.91
C LEU A 241 1.42 0.32 9.12
#